data_49cce002b7c4cf17f53d96959ad734e9
#
_entry.id   49cce002b7c4cf17f53d96959ad734e9
#
_cell.length_a   1.000
_cell.length_b   1.000
_cell.length_c   1.000
_cell.angle_alpha   90.00
_cell.angle_beta   90.00
_cell.angle_gamma   90.00
#
_symmetry.space_group_name_H-M   'P 1'
#
loop_
_entity.id
_entity.type
_entity.pdbx_description
1 polymer ?
#
loop_
_entity_poly.entity_id
_entity_poly.type
_entity_poly.pdbx_seq_one_letter_code
_entity_poly.pdbx_strand_id
1 'polypeptide(L)'
;MEKHFDINEEGYSVRCRFFVHDSHKNERHFDHVAIVTHGFGSSKDTAGTAHFAEQLTSKYKDFAVIAFDWPCHGEDARKKLAIPECMTYLTLVTDYAKDTLGAKALYNYSTS
;
A
#
# COMPACT_ATOMS: atom_id res chain seq x y z
N MET A 1 11.59 4.78 -7.14
CA MET A 1 12.12 3.80 -6.18
C MET A 1 10.99 3.02 -5.55
N GLU A 2 11.18 1.75 -5.37
CA GLU A 2 10.22 0.91 -4.64
C GLU A 2 10.92 0.06 -3.60
N LYS A 3 10.16 -0.36 -2.58
CA LYS A 3 10.63 -1.33 -1.59
C LYS A 3 9.46 -2.13 -1.03
N HIS A 4 9.75 -3.33 -0.53
CA HIS A 4 8.79 -4.15 0.19
C HIS A 4 8.96 -3.93 1.69
N PHE A 5 7.85 -3.90 2.40
CA PHE A 5 7.87 -3.82 3.87
C PHE A 5 6.61 -4.47 4.43
N ASP A 6 6.64 -4.76 5.72
CA ASP A 6 5.51 -5.34 6.41
C ASP A 6 5.04 -4.42 7.53
N ILE A 7 3.73 -4.35 7.74
CA ILE A 7 3.16 -3.72 8.92
C ILE A 7 2.82 -4.84 9.89
N ASN A 8 3.52 -4.88 11.01
CA ASN A 8 3.36 -5.92 12.03
C ASN A 8 2.75 -5.31 13.28
N GLU A 9 1.44 -5.43 13.44
CA GLU A 9 0.71 -4.89 14.58
C GLU A 9 -0.48 -5.76 14.92
N GLU A 10 -0.83 -5.82 16.20
CA GLU A 10 -2.03 -6.50 16.71
C GLU A 10 -2.14 -7.97 16.28
N GLY A 11 -0.99 -8.63 16.10
CA GLY A 11 -0.97 -10.03 15.65
C GLY A 11 -1.14 -10.20 14.15
N TYR A 12 -1.19 -9.12 13.39
CA TYR A 12 -1.29 -9.16 11.94
C TYR A 12 0.06 -8.81 11.31
N SER A 13 0.29 -9.34 10.11
CA SER A 13 1.44 -8.97 9.29
C SER A 13 0.94 -8.64 7.89
N VAL A 14 0.85 -7.35 7.58
CA VAL A 14 0.36 -6.89 6.29
C VAL A 14 1.55 -6.70 5.36
N ARG A 15 1.56 -7.44 4.26
CA ARG A 15 2.63 -7.36 3.25
C ARG A 15 2.37 -6.16 2.35
N CYS A 16 3.33 -5.25 2.29
CA CYS A 16 3.18 -3.99 1.58
C CYS A 16 4.29 -3.75 0.58
N ARG A 17 3.99 -2.90 -0.39
CA ARG A 17 4.92 -2.43 -1.41
C ARG A 17 4.80 -0.91 -1.46
N PHE A 18 5.93 -0.22 -1.40
CA PHE A 18 6.00 1.24 -1.30
C PHE A 18 6.69 1.81 -2.52
N PHE A 19 6.10 2.85 -3.12
CA PHE A 19 6.66 3.51 -4.30
C PHE A 19 6.76 5.00 -4.04
N VAL A 20 7.89 5.59 -4.43
CA VAL A 20 8.10 7.03 -4.44
C VAL A 20 8.95 7.39 -5.67
N HIS A 21 8.89 8.64 -6.09
CA HIS A 21 9.79 9.14 -7.11
C HIS A 21 11.22 9.17 -6.57
N ASP A 22 12.22 8.90 -7.42
CA ASP A 22 13.62 8.81 -6.99
C ASP A 22 14.11 10.09 -6.30
N SER A 23 13.60 11.24 -6.71
CA SER A 23 13.96 12.53 -6.09
C SER A 23 13.53 12.63 -4.62
N HIS A 24 12.61 11.78 -4.16
CA HIS A 24 12.07 11.76 -2.80
C HIS A 24 12.38 10.46 -2.05
N LYS A 25 13.32 9.65 -2.55
CA LYS A 25 13.59 8.32 -2.00
C LYS A 25 14.08 8.31 -0.55
N ASN A 26 14.63 9.41 -0.08
CA ASN A 26 15.14 9.53 1.29
C ASN A 26 14.17 10.26 2.23
N GLU A 27 13.03 10.70 1.73
CA GLU A 27 12.04 11.38 2.54
C GLU A 27 11.20 10.39 3.34
N ARG A 28 10.73 10.85 4.50
CA ARG A 28 9.90 10.05 5.42
C ARG A 28 8.52 10.63 5.62
N HIS A 29 8.28 11.83 5.10
CA HIS A 29 7.01 12.51 5.23
C HIS A 29 6.43 12.78 3.84
N PHE A 30 5.17 12.41 3.66
CA PHE A 30 4.45 12.63 2.41
C PHE A 30 3.05 13.13 2.73
N ASP A 31 2.73 14.35 2.28
CA ASP A 31 1.40 14.93 2.49
C ASP A 31 0.32 14.17 1.70
N HIS A 32 0.69 13.54 0.60
CA HIS A 32 -0.24 12.84 -0.29
C HIS A 32 0.16 11.38 -0.41
N VAL A 33 -0.70 10.47 -0.01
CA VAL A 33 -0.47 9.04 -0.12
C VAL A 33 -1.64 8.37 -0.82
N ALA A 34 -1.35 7.61 -1.88
CA ALA A 34 -2.32 6.78 -2.56
C ALA A 34 -2.18 5.33 -2.06
N ILE A 35 -3.30 4.73 -1.72
CA ILE A 35 -3.37 3.33 -1.29
C ILE A 35 -4.01 2.52 -2.41
N VAL A 36 -3.30 1.48 -2.86
CA VAL A 36 -3.77 0.58 -3.92
C VAL A 36 -4.33 -0.68 -3.29
N THR A 37 -5.60 -0.96 -3.61
CA THR A 37 -6.28 -2.20 -3.19
C THR A 37 -6.52 -3.05 -4.44
N HIS A 38 -6.13 -4.33 -4.39
CA HIS A 38 -6.32 -5.25 -5.51
C HIS A 38 -7.65 -6.01 -5.40
N GLY A 39 -8.11 -6.56 -6.52
CA GLY A 39 -9.29 -7.42 -6.55
C GLY A 39 -9.00 -8.82 -6.00
N PHE A 40 -10.05 -9.57 -5.70
CA PHE A 40 -9.92 -10.95 -5.23
C PHE A 40 -9.23 -11.81 -6.29
N GLY A 41 -8.31 -12.66 -5.84
CA GLY A 41 -7.50 -13.49 -6.72
C GLY A 41 -6.28 -12.77 -7.32
N SER A 42 -6.06 -11.51 -6.97
CA SER A 42 -4.93 -10.72 -7.43
C SER A 42 -3.89 -10.53 -6.31
N SER A 43 -3.02 -9.54 -6.44
CA SER A 43 -2.02 -9.21 -5.41
C SER A 43 -1.47 -7.79 -5.62
N LYS A 44 -0.69 -7.31 -4.65
CA LYS A 44 0.05 -6.05 -4.76
C LYS A 44 1.14 -6.08 -5.85
N ASP A 45 1.52 -7.28 -6.29
CA ASP A 45 2.68 -7.48 -7.18
C ASP A 45 2.30 -7.58 -8.66
N THR A 46 1.07 -7.24 -9.02
CA THR A 46 0.67 -7.22 -10.42
C THR A 46 1.37 -6.09 -11.18
N ALA A 47 1.56 -6.28 -12.48
CA ALA A 47 2.12 -5.25 -13.35
C ALA A 47 1.28 -3.97 -13.34
N GLY A 48 -0.04 -4.09 -13.21
CA GLY A 48 -0.93 -2.93 -13.14
C GLY A 48 -0.69 -2.06 -11.92
N THR A 49 -0.39 -2.65 -10.78
CA THR A 49 -0.03 -1.92 -9.57
C THR A 49 1.24 -1.09 -9.77
N ALA A 50 2.30 -1.72 -10.27
CA ALA A 50 3.56 -1.02 -10.52
C ALA A 50 3.38 0.10 -11.57
N HIS A 51 2.65 -0.19 -12.63
CA HIS A 51 2.41 0.77 -13.70
C HIS A 51 1.67 2.02 -13.18
N PHE A 52 0.60 1.81 -12.42
CA PHE A 52 -0.14 2.92 -11.79
C PHE A 52 0.78 3.74 -10.88
N ALA A 53 1.52 3.06 -10.00
CA ALA A 53 2.38 3.74 -9.03
C ALA A 53 3.48 4.55 -9.71
N GLU A 54 4.10 3.99 -10.75
CA GLU A 54 5.15 4.68 -11.49
C GLU A 54 4.61 5.90 -12.23
N GLN A 55 3.44 5.78 -12.85
CA GLN A 55 2.82 6.91 -13.53
C GLN A 55 2.43 8.02 -12.55
N LEU A 56 1.83 7.65 -11.43
CA LEU A 56 1.40 8.64 -10.43
C LEU A 56 2.59 9.39 -9.85
N THR A 57 3.63 8.68 -9.42
CA THR A 57 4.81 9.30 -8.80
C THR A 57 5.68 10.07 -9.80
N SER A 58 5.62 9.72 -11.09
CA SER A 58 6.30 10.49 -12.13
C SER A 58 5.59 11.82 -12.41
N LYS A 59 4.27 11.81 -12.34
CA LYS A 59 3.48 13.03 -12.58
C LYS A 59 3.39 13.92 -11.35
N TYR A 60 3.24 13.30 -10.18
CA TYR A 60 3.14 13.99 -8.89
C TYR A 60 4.23 13.47 -7.98
N LYS A 61 5.42 14.08 -8.10
CA LYS A 61 6.65 13.56 -7.47
C LYS A 61 6.63 13.57 -5.94
N ASP A 62 5.73 14.35 -5.34
CA ASP A 62 5.56 14.43 -3.90
C ASP A 62 4.59 13.39 -3.33
N PHE A 63 4.00 12.53 -4.18
CA PHE A 63 3.14 11.45 -3.74
C PHE A 63 3.96 10.22 -3.35
N ALA A 64 3.45 9.49 -2.34
CA ALA A 64 3.85 8.12 -2.08
C ALA A 64 2.69 7.19 -2.43
N VAL A 65 3.00 5.96 -2.78
CA VAL A 65 2.01 4.93 -3.08
C VAL A 65 2.29 3.71 -2.20
N ILE A 66 1.26 3.20 -1.53
CA ILE A 66 1.34 1.94 -0.79
C ILE A 66 0.36 0.97 -1.44
N ALA A 67 0.86 -0.19 -1.84
CA ALA A 67 0.04 -1.32 -2.24
C ALA A 67 0.21 -2.41 -1.19
N PHE A 68 -0.85 -3.17 -0.91
CA PHE A 68 -0.77 -4.24 0.07
C PHE A 68 -1.58 -5.45 -0.37
N ASP A 69 -1.26 -6.61 0.20
CA ASP A 69 -2.01 -7.84 -0.03
C ASP A 69 -3.13 -7.98 0.99
N TRP A 70 -4.35 -8.26 0.50
CA TRP A 70 -5.46 -8.66 1.35
C TRP A 70 -5.14 -9.99 2.06
N PRO A 71 -5.84 -10.32 3.16
CA PRO A 71 -5.68 -11.65 3.78
C PRO A 71 -5.79 -12.76 2.74
N CYS A 72 -4.93 -13.75 2.84
CA CYS A 72 -4.81 -14.94 1.97
C CYS A 72 -4.48 -14.67 0.51
N HIS A 73 -4.07 -13.46 0.15
CA HIS A 73 -3.67 -13.10 -1.21
C HIS A 73 -2.17 -12.78 -1.29
N GLY A 74 -1.59 -12.99 -2.46
CA GLY A 74 -0.18 -12.68 -2.70
C GLY A 74 0.74 -13.36 -1.70
N GLU A 75 1.51 -12.57 -0.98
CA GLU A 75 2.47 -13.05 0.03
C GLU A 75 1.87 -13.19 1.43
N ASP A 76 0.59 -12.88 1.61
CA ASP A 76 -0.05 -13.00 2.93
C ASP A 76 -0.06 -14.46 3.39
N ALA A 77 0.25 -14.67 4.67
CA ALA A 77 0.38 -16.01 5.23
C ALA A 77 -0.95 -16.66 5.63
N ARG A 78 -2.05 -15.91 5.63
CA ARG A 78 -3.35 -16.43 6.03
C ARG A 78 -3.92 -17.33 4.96
N LYS A 79 -4.69 -18.34 5.38
CA LYS A 79 -5.25 -19.35 4.49
C LYS A 79 -6.71 -19.14 4.17
N LYS A 80 -7.37 -18.22 4.88
CA LYS A 80 -8.79 -17.93 4.69
C LYS A 80 -9.01 -16.43 4.57
N LEU A 81 -9.97 -16.04 3.74
CA LEU A 81 -10.40 -14.67 3.61
C LEU A 81 -11.58 -14.42 4.55
N ALA A 82 -11.43 -13.42 5.42
CA ALA A 82 -12.51 -12.98 6.29
C ALA A 82 -12.66 -11.46 6.15
N ILE A 83 -13.88 -10.99 5.93
CA ILE A 83 -14.14 -9.56 5.72
C ILE A 83 -13.67 -8.70 6.90
N PRO A 84 -13.93 -9.08 8.17
CA PRO A 84 -13.41 -8.29 9.28
C PRO A 84 -11.90 -8.11 9.27
N GLU A 85 -11.15 -9.13 8.82
CA GLU A 85 -9.69 -9.01 8.71
C GLU A 85 -9.27 -8.11 7.56
N CYS A 86 -10.02 -8.10 6.47
CA CYS A 86 -9.79 -7.13 5.37
C CYS A 86 -9.92 -5.70 5.89
N MET A 87 -10.93 -5.43 6.70
CA MET A 87 -11.13 -4.11 7.29
C MET A 87 -9.98 -3.75 8.23
N THR A 88 -9.49 -4.70 9.00
CA THR A 88 -8.33 -4.50 9.86
C THR A 88 -7.09 -4.17 9.04
N TYR A 89 -6.82 -4.90 7.96
CA TYR A 89 -5.69 -4.63 7.08
C TYR A 89 -5.76 -3.22 6.50
N LEU A 90 -6.92 -2.83 6.00
CA LEU A 90 -7.10 -1.49 5.43
C LEU A 90 -6.87 -0.42 6.50
N THR A 91 -7.36 -0.63 7.71
CA THR A 91 -7.15 0.30 8.83
C THR A 91 -5.68 0.43 9.18
N LEU A 92 -4.95 -0.69 9.27
CA LEU A 92 -3.52 -0.67 9.58
C LEU A 92 -2.71 0.08 8.52
N VAL A 93 -3.03 -0.13 7.24
CA VAL A 93 -2.36 0.58 6.14
C VAL A 93 -2.70 2.07 6.18
N THR A 94 -3.96 2.41 6.42
CA THR A 94 -4.41 3.80 6.52
C THR A 94 -3.73 4.51 7.69
N ASP A 95 -3.65 3.87 8.85
CA ASP A 95 -2.99 4.43 10.02
C ASP A 95 -1.49 4.61 9.78
N TYR A 96 -0.86 3.66 9.11
CA TYR A 96 0.55 3.80 8.74
C TYR A 96 0.77 5.03 7.85
N ALA A 97 -0.08 5.23 6.86
CA ALA A 97 0.02 6.38 5.96
C ALA A 97 -0.15 7.69 6.72
N LYS A 98 -1.09 7.76 7.67
CA LYS A 98 -1.32 8.97 8.46
C LYS A 98 -0.26 9.21 9.51
N ASP A 99 0.07 8.17 10.29
CA ASP A 99 0.88 8.33 11.50
C ASP A 99 2.38 8.21 11.21
N THR A 100 2.78 7.32 10.31
CA THR A 100 4.18 7.10 9.97
C THR A 100 4.63 8.00 8.83
N LEU A 101 3.82 8.12 7.76
CA LEU A 101 4.18 8.96 6.62
C LEU A 101 3.66 10.38 6.73
N GLY A 102 2.79 10.67 7.68
CA GLY A 102 2.28 12.03 7.91
C GLY A 102 1.29 12.52 6.87
N ALA A 103 0.57 11.63 6.20
CA ALA A 103 -0.35 11.98 5.13
C ALA A 103 -1.44 12.93 5.61
N LYS A 104 -1.63 14.03 4.88
CA LYS A 104 -2.75 14.97 5.07
C LYS A 104 -3.91 14.62 4.16
N ALA A 105 -3.65 13.96 3.04
CA ALA A 105 -4.66 13.49 2.11
C ALA A 105 -4.37 12.06 1.70
N LEU A 106 -5.41 11.23 1.70
CA LEU A 106 -5.34 9.83 1.30
C LEU A 106 -6.22 9.63 0.07
N TYR A 107 -5.71 8.85 -0.89
CA TYR A 107 -6.42 8.51 -2.12
C TYR A 107 -6.46 7.00 -2.22
N ASN A 108 -7.54 6.45 -2.77
CA ASN A 108 -7.65 5.02 -3.00
C ASN A 108 -7.75 4.72 -4.48
N TYR A 109 -6.96 3.78 -4.95
CA TYR A 109 -7.05 3.23 -6.29
C TYR A 109 -7.32 1.73 -6.17
N SER A 110 -8.48 1.29 -6.66
CA SER A 110 -8.87 -0.11 -6.60
C SER A 110 -8.73 -0.74 -7.97
N THR A 111 -8.09 -1.92 -8.02
CA THR A 111 -7.98 -2.72 -9.24
C THR A 111 -8.93 -3.92 -9.14
N SER A 112 -9.41 -4.39 -10.25
CA SER A 112 -10.31 -5.56 -10.29
C SER A 112 -9.63 -6.74 -10.99
#